data_549392e7b3959d9be2c3f1de3b005535
#
_entry.id   549392e7b3959d9be2c3f1de3b005535
#
_cell.length_a   1.000
_cell.length_b   1.000
_cell.length_c   1.000
_cell.angle_alpha   90.00
_cell.angle_beta   90.00
_cell.angle_gamma   90.00
#
_symmetry.space_group_name_H-M   'P 1'
#
loop_
_entity.id
_entity.type
_entity.pdbx_description
1 polymer ?
#
loop_
_entity_poly.entity_id
_entity_poly.type
_entity_poly.pdbx_seq_one_letter_code
_entity_poly.pdbx_strand_id
1 'polypeptide(L)'
;MAFTRMTIDGYGQLELNQVAFPRDGRIEAQCALDATDFASVPAENGMLLAVDRVNRTVKFPKSAVVATCPVALNYTTEHMYDERANSLKDFKLERGTFLPRLGFLSVGELFTTNCVGYDSEDFADDDALIDALEDIDTTPLYGGISDEGAIAIADSAPSAGPVLKVVELTTMPDGTTGIKFQVLTA
;
A
#
# COMPACT_ATOMS: atom_id res chain seq x y z
N MET A 1 -1.47 -2.74 -19.97
CA MET A 1 -0.49 -3.22 -18.99
C MET A 1 -1.25 -3.99 -17.94
N ALA A 2 -0.83 -5.17 -17.60
CA ALA A 2 -1.50 -5.98 -16.59
C ALA A 2 -0.68 -5.88 -15.29
N PHE A 3 -1.23 -5.20 -14.30
CA PHE A 3 -0.66 -5.17 -12.95
C PHE A 3 -0.78 -6.57 -12.34
N THR A 4 0.31 -7.06 -11.77
CA THR A 4 0.39 -8.35 -11.09
C THR A 4 0.76 -8.09 -9.64
N ARG A 5 -0.05 -8.58 -8.71
CA ARG A 5 0.27 -8.50 -7.31
C ARG A 5 1.30 -9.56 -6.93
N MET A 6 2.33 -9.17 -6.18
CA MET A 6 3.29 -10.13 -5.60
C MET A 6 2.56 -11.14 -4.72
N THR A 7 2.90 -12.40 -4.88
CA THR A 7 2.28 -13.51 -4.13
C THR A 7 2.69 -13.45 -2.67
N ILE A 8 1.69 -13.31 -1.79
CA ILE A 8 1.87 -13.35 -0.34
C ILE A 8 0.92 -14.37 0.29
N ASP A 9 1.28 -14.91 1.45
CA ASP A 9 0.37 -15.72 2.25
C ASP A 9 -0.56 -14.80 3.05
N GLY A 10 -1.84 -14.72 2.65
CA GLY A 10 -2.83 -13.88 3.28
C GLY A 10 -2.98 -12.48 2.68
N TYR A 11 -3.12 -11.46 3.52
CA TYR A 11 -3.38 -10.07 3.16
C TYR A 11 -2.19 -9.17 3.48
N GLY A 12 -2.19 -7.98 2.88
CA GLY A 12 -1.15 -6.98 3.06
C GLY A 12 -0.98 -6.54 4.51
N GLN A 13 0.28 -6.45 4.93
CA GLN A 13 0.72 -6.02 6.24
C GLN A 13 1.52 -4.74 6.13
N LEU A 14 1.57 -3.96 7.21
CA LEU A 14 2.24 -2.67 7.25
C LEU A 14 2.97 -2.47 8.58
N GLU A 15 4.23 -2.06 8.50
CA GLU A 15 4.99 -1.52 9.59
C GLU A 15 5.26 -0.02 9.37
N LEU A 16 4.86 0.80 10.32
CA LEU A 16 4.91 2.26 10.20
C LEU A 16 6.33 2.85 10.32
N ASN A 17 7.31 2.11 10.79
CA ASN A 17 8.70 2.52 11.01
C ASN A 17 8.85 3.98 11.50
N GLN A 18 9.03 4.96 10.56
CA GLN A 18 9.25 6.37 10.87
C GLN A 18 8.19 7.31 10.26
N VAL A 19 6.94 6.90 10.24
CA VAL A 19 5.85 7.79 9.80
C VAL A 19 5.33 8.64 10.97
N ALA A 20 5.03 9.89 10.68
CA ALA A 20 4.56 10.86 11.69
C ALA A 20 3.06 11.19 11.58
N PHE A 21 2.37 10.72 10.55
CA PHE A 21 0.96 11.09 10.33
C PHE A 21 0.03 10.77 11.51
N PRO A 22 0.21 9.68 12.31
CA PRO A 22 -0.66 9.45 13.47
C PRO A 22 -0.46 10.51 14.56
N ARG A 23 0.78 10.95 14.80
CA ARG A 23 1.13 11.98 15.77
C ARG A 23 0.75 13.38 15.31
N ASP A 24 0.93 13.66 14.03
CA ASP A 24 0.72 14.99 13.44
C ASP A 24 -0.74 15.25 13.06
N GLY A 25 -1.63 14.28 13.24
CA GLY A 25 -3.05 14.41 12.90
C GLY A 25 -3.34 14.40 11.38
N ARG A 26 -2.39 13.94 10.55
CA ARG A 26 -2.57 13.80 9.10
C ARG A 26 -3.28 12.48 8.78
N ILE A 27 -4.46 12.29 9.34
CA ILE A 27 -5.24 11.05 9.24
C ILE A 27 -6.63 11.33 8.69
N GLU A 28 -7.19 10.34 8.01
CA GLU A 28 -8.59 10.27 7.61
C GLU A 28 -9.21 8.98 8.15
N ALA A 29 -10.34 9.09 8.84
CA ALA A 29 -11.02 7.94 9.44
C ALA A 29 -12.56 8.10 9.40
N GLN A 30 -13.08 8.95 8.49
CA GLN A 30 -14.51 9.23 8.39
C GLN A 30 -15.11 8.84 7.03
N CYS A 31 -14.29 8.33 6.11
CA CYS A 31 -14.70 7.90 4.79
C CYS A 31 -14.87 6.38 4.75
N ALA A 32 -15.97 5.90 4.20
CA ALA A 32 -16.24 4.47 4.04
C ALA A 32 -15.62 3.93 2.75
N LEU A 33 -15.35 2.63 2.69
CA LEU A 33 -14.93 1.97 1.44
C LEU A 33 -16.02 2.11 0.37
N ASP A 34 -15.63 2.51 -0.85
CA ASP A 34 -16.53 2.69 -1.99
C ASP A 34 -17.25 1.40 -2.36
N ALA A 35 -18.52 1.51 -2.73
CA ALA A 35 -19.37 0.35 -2.99
C ALA A 35 -19.01 -0.41 -4.27
N THR A 36 -18.38 0.27 -5.22
CA THR A 36 -18.01 -0.30 -6.52
C THR A 36 -16.63 -0.92 -6.46
N ASP A 37 -15.65 -0.15 -5.98
CA ASP A 37 -14.25 -0.60 -5.92
C ASP A 37 -14.08 -1.77 -4.92
N PHE A 38 -14.75 -1.71 -3.77
CA PHE A 38 -14.66 -2.73 -2.72
C PHE A 38 -15.90 -3.65 -2.65
N ALA A 39 -16.53 -3.91 -3.79
CA ALA A 39 -17.70 -4.81 -3.85
C ALA A 39 -17.36 -6.27 -3.50
N SER A 40 -16.18 -6.72 -3.91
CA SER A 40 -15.71 -8.11 -3.75
C SER A 40 -14.26 -8.23 -3.32
N VAL A 41 -13.55 -7.11 -3.22
CA VAL A 41 -12.13 -7.05 -2.83
C VAL A 41 -12.04 -6.29 -1.51
N PRO A 42 -11.39 -6.79 -0.47
CA PRO A 42 -11.17 -6.05 0.76
C PRO A 42 -10.10 -4.98 0.59
N ALA A 43 -10.08 -4.00 1.49
CA ALA A 43 -8.92 -3.14 1.66
C ALA A 43 -7.92 -3.82 2.60
N GLU A 44 -6.62 -3.62 2.33
CA GLU A 44 -5.53 -4.23 3.06
C GLU A 44 -4.59 -3.15 3.60
N ASN A 45 -3.89 -3.45 4.68
CA ASN A 45 -2.86 -2.56 5.20
C ASN A 45 -1.69 -2.48 4.20
N GLY A 46 -1.12 -1.28 4.06
CA GLY A 46 -0.10 -1.00 3.05
C GLY A 46 -0.64 -0.56 1.69
N MET A 47 -1.95 -0.66 1.43
CA MET A 47 -2.53 -0.09 0.21
C MET A 47 -2.45 1.43 0.21
N LEU A 48 -2.14 2.00 -0.97
CA LEU A 48 -2.34 3.41 -1.27
C LEU A 48 -3.77 3.59 -1.80
N LEU A 49 -4.56 4.44 -1.15
CA LEU A 49 -5.97 4.61 -1.47
C LEU A 49 -6.31 6.10 -1.65
N ALA A 50 -7.22 6.41 -2.56
CA ALA A 50 -7.68 7.77 -2.82
C ALA A 50 -8.86 8.14 -1.91
N VAL A 51 -8.82 9.35 -1.34
CA VAL A 51 -9.82 9.85 -0.38
C VAL A 51 -10.73 10.88 -1.02
N ASP A 52 -11.96 10.49 -1.29
CA ASP A 52 -13.02 11.39 -1.77
C ASP A 52 -13.79 11.96 -0.56
N ARG A 53 -13.36 13.11 -0.08
CA ARG A 53 -13.98 13.77 1.08
C ARG A 53 -15.36 14.33 0.79
N VAL A 54 -15.69 14.62 -0.48
CA VAL A 54 -17.00 15.15 -0.88
C VAL A 54 -18.06 14.07 -0.74
N ASN A 55 -17.78 12.88 -1.28
CA ASN A 55 -18.66 11.73 -1.20
C ASN A 55 -18.43 10.88 0.06
N ARG A 56 -17.41 11.21 0.86
CA ARG A 56 -17.00 10.48 2.06
C ARG A 56 -16.72 9.00 1.77
N THR A 57 -16.03 8.74 0.66
CA THR A 57 -15.65 7.41 0.22
C THR A 57 -14.14 7.28 0.00
N VAL A 58 -13.64 6.08 0.18
CA VAL A 58 -12.28 5.66 -0.12
C VAL A 58 -12.32 4.78 -1.36
N LYS A 59 -11.49 5.06 -2.35
CA LYS A 59 -11.49 4.43 -3.67
C LYS A 59 -10.11 3.92 -4.03
N PHE A 60 -10.03 3.03 -5.00
CA PHE A 60 -8.75 2.74 -5.63
C PHE A 60 -8.18 3.98 -6.35
N PRO A 61 -6.85 4.17 -6.32
CA PRO A 61 -6.20 5.39 -6.82
C PRO A 61 -6.02 5.36 -8.36
N LYS A 62 -7.10 5.09 -9.08
CA LYS A 62 -7.11 5.14 -10.55
C LYS A 62 -6.77 6.54 -11.05
N SER A 63 -6.14 6.64 -12.21
CA SER A 63 -5.65 7.92 -12.76
C SER A 63 -6.68 9.05 -12.76
N ALA A 64 -7.94 8.75 -13.09
CA ALA A 64 -9.03 9.74 -13.06
C ALA A 64 -9.40 10.17 -11.63
N VAL A 65 -9.20 9.33 -10.64
CA VAL A 65 -9.53 9.59 -9.23
C VAL A 65 -8.44 10.43 -8.57
N VAL A 66 -7.17 10.09 -8.80
CA VAL A 66 -6.03 10.81 -8.19
C VAL A 66 -5.87 12.22 -8.73
N ALA A 67 -6.44 12.54 -9.89
CA ALA A 67 -6.48 13.91 -10.39
C ALA A 67 -7.29 14.87 -9.49
N THR A 68 -8.18 14.35 -8.65
CA THR A 68 -9.10 15.15 -7.82
C THR A 68 -9.11 14.77 -6.34
N CYS A 69 -8.60 13.60 -6.00
CA CYS A 69 -8.61 13.05 -4.65
C CYS A 69 -7.18 12.80 -4.16
N PRO A 70 -6.82 13.25 -2.94
CA PRO A 70 -5.53 12.94 -2.36
C PRO A 70 -5.39 11.45 -2.09
N VAL A 71 -4.16 10.95 -2.18
CA VAL A 71 -3.80 9.56 -1.89
C VAL A 71 -3.25 9.44 -0.48
N ALA A 72 -3.60 8.38 0.21
CA ALA A 72 -3.16 8.10 1.57
C ALA A 72 -2.87 6.61 1.77
N LEU A 73 -1.99 6.29 2.71
CA LEU A 73 -1.62 4.93 3.07
C LEU A 73 -2.66 4.34 4.04
N ASN A 74 -3.19 3.16 3.74
CA ASN A 74 -4.07 2.43 4.67
C ASN A 74 -3.26 1.78 5.79
N TYR A 75 -3.58 2.16 7.04
CA TYR A 75 -2.97 1.66 8.27
C TYR A 75 -4.03 1.30 9.32
N THR A 76 -5.09 0.71 8.89
CA THR A 76 -6.20 0.33 9.77
C THR A 76 -5.74 -0.63 10.87
N THR A 77 -6.07 -0.33 12.12
CA THR A 77 -5.69 -1.19 13.26
C THR A 77 -6.32 -2.57 13.10
N GLU A 78 -5.50 -3.59 13.24
CA GLU A 78 -5.91 -4.99 13.13
C GLU A 78 -6.77 -5.39 14.34
N HIS A 79 -8.08 -5.42 14.13
CA HIS A 79 -9.04 -5.93 15.09
C HIS A 79 -9.51 -7.30 14.64
N MET A 80 -8.97 -8.34 15.25
CA MET A 80 -9.40 -9.72 15.02
C MET A 80 -10.04 -10.29 16.28
N TYR A 81 -11.17 -10.96 16.12
CA TYR A 81 -11.97 -11.43 17.24
C TYR A 81 -11.31 -12.59 17.99
N ASP A 82 -10.46 -13.37 17.33
CA ASP A 82 -9.74 -14.49 17.92
C ASP A 82 -8.28 -14.49 17.48
N GLU A 83 -7.44 -13.83 18.25
CA GLU A 83 -5.98 -13.75 18.03
C GLU A 83 -5.27 -15.12 18.13
N ARG A 84 -5.95 -16.16 18.63
CA ARG A 84 -5.38 -17.52 18.68
C ARG A 84 -5.56 -18.26 17.36
N ALA A 85 -6.57 -17.90 16.58
CA ALA A 85 -6.91 -18.52 15.31
C ALA A 85 -6.42 -17.71 14.12
N ASN A 86 -6.18 -16.40 14.29
CA ASN A 86 -5.82 -15.47 13.23
C ASN A 86 -4.48 -14.80 13.52
N SER A 87 -3.69 -14.61 12.49
CA SER A 87 -2.43 -13.84 12.53
C SER A 87 -2.61 -12.52 11.79
N LEU A 88 -1.59 -11.64 11.84
CA LEU A 88 -1.62 -10.35 11.13
C LEU A 88 -1.92 -10.50 9.64
N LYS A 89 -1.45 -11.58 9.01
CA LYS A 89 -1.71 -11.89 7.60
C LYS A 89 -3.17 -12.18 7.27
N ASP A 90 -4.00 -12.49 8.26
CA ASP A 90 -5.43 -12.79 8.05
C ASP A 90 -6.30 -11.54 8.11
N PHE A 91 -5.72 -10.39 8.53
CA PHE A 91 -6.46 -9.14 8.64
C PHE A 91 -6.76 -8.53 7.28
N LYS A 92 -8.03 -8.28 7.05
CA LYS A 92 -8.56 -7.54 5.90
C LYS A 92 -9.71 -6.64 6.35
N LEU A 93 -9.87 -5.53 5.68
CA LEU A 93 -10.98 -4.62 5.93
C LEU A 93 -12.07 -4.82 4.87
N GLU A 94 -13.14 -5.49 5.24
CA GLU A 94 -14.30 -5.66 4.37
C GLU A 94 -15.22 -4.43 4.43
N ARG A 95 -15.80 -4.09 3.30
CA ARG A 95 -16.77 -2.99 3.22
C ARG A 95 -17.93 -3.20 4.19
N GLY A 96 -18.24 -2.16 4.98
CA GLY A 96 -19.36 -2.18 5.94
C GLY A 96 -19.00 -2.74 7.32
N THR A 97 -17.79 -3.20 7.56
CA THR A 97 -17.32 -3.62 8.88
C THR A 97 -16.83 -2.43 9.71
N PHE A 98 -15.71 -1.85 9.31
CA PHE A 98 -15.10 -0.68 9.95
C PHE A 98 -14.80 0.40 8.91
N LEU A 99 -14.59 1.62 9.36
CA LEU A 99 -14.02 2.67 8.51
C LEU A 99 -12.50 2.49 8.43
N PRO A 100 -11.89 2.62 7.25
CA PRO A 100 -10.45 2.58 7.10
C PRO A 100 -9.79 3.75 7.84
N ARG A 101 -8.58 3.51 8.35
CA ARG A 101 -7.70 4.56 8.84
C ARG A 101 -6.62 4.80 7.81
N LEU A 102 -6.60 6.01 7.30
CA LEU A 102 -5.70 6.41 6.23
C LEU A 102 -4.76 7.50 6.73
N GLY A 103 -3.49 7.38 6.42
CA GLY A 103 -2.45 8.33 6.76
C GLY A 103 -1.91 9.06 5.54
N PHE A 104 -1.91 10.39 5.57
CA PHE A 104 -1.28 11.20 4.52
C PHE A 104 0.23 11.25 4.76
N LEU A 105 0.98 10.65 3.84
CA LEU A 105 2.43 10.56 3.89
C LEU A 105 3.08 11.95 3.76
N SER A 106 4.32 12.06 4.22
CA SER A 106 5.18 13.23 4.00
C SER A 106 6.56 12.80 3.53
N VAL A 107 7.23 13.68 2.83
CA VAL A 107 8.59 13.46 2.31
C VAL A 107 9.54 13.08 3.44
N GLY A 108 10.33 12.02 3.22
CA GLY A 108 11.30 11.49 4.16
C GLY A 108 10.77 10.44 5.12
N GLU A 109 9.44 10.21 5.19
CA GLU A 109 8.88 9.13 6.01
C GLU A 109 9.28 7.76 5.47
N LEU A 110 9.43 6.79 6.39
CA LEU A 110 9.77 5.40 6.11
C LEU A 110 8.68 4.47 6.62
N PHE A 111 8.32 3.49 5.81
CA PHE A 111 7.44 2.39 6.20
C PHE A 111 7.81 1.11 5.46
N THR A 112 7.35 -0.04 5.96
CA THR A 112 7.58 -1.36 5.36
C THR A 112 6.24 -2.03 5.11
N THR A 113 6.07 -2.63 3.93
CA THR A 113 4.86 -3.40 3.59
C THR A 113 5.18 -4.52 2.62
N ASN A 114 4.35 -5.55 2.61
CA ASN A 114 4.30 -6.61 1.60
C ASN A 114 3.12 -6.43 0.61
N CYS A 115 2.36 -5.32 0.75
CA CYS A 115 1.25 -5.00 -0.14
C CYS A 115 1.75 -4.33 -1.43
N VAL A 116 2.45 -5.09 -2.25
CA VAL A 116 3.13 -4.62 -3.46
C VAL A 116 2.77 -5.45 -4.68
N GLY A 117 3.08 -4.95 -5.83
CA GLY A 117 2.98 -5.62 -7.11
C GLY A 117 3.79 -4.90 -8.18
N TYR A 118 3.70 -5.35 -9.41
CA TYR A 118 4.49 -4.85 -10.53
C TYR A 118 3.69 -4.93 -11.83
N ASP A 119 4.14 -4.22 -12.85
CA ASP A 119 3.65 -4.40 -14.20
C ASP A 119 4.44 -5.54 -14.89
N SER A 120 3.75 -6.38 -15.64
CA SER A 120 4.36 -7.48 -16.40
C SER A 120 5.33 -7.02 -17.50
N GLU A 121 5.39 -5.72 -17.80
CA GLU A 121 6.40 -5.12 -18.69
C GLU A 121 7.71 -4.85 -17.97
N ASP A 122 7.66 -4.58 -16.64
CA ASP A 122 8.83 -4.28 -15.82
C ASP A 122 9.46 -5.58 -15.28
N PHE A 123 8.63 -6.50 -14.79
CA PHE A 123 9.09 -7.77 -14.22
C PHE A 123 8.26 -8.94 -14.75
N ALA A 124 8.93 -10.04 -15.14
CA ALA A 124 8.28 -11.22 -15.73
C ALA A 124 7.46 -12.01 -14.70
N ASP A 125 7.95 -12.10 -13.46
CA ASP A 125 7.38 -12.85 -12.35
C ASP A 125 7.89 -12.32 -10.99
N ASP A 126 7.44 -12.95 -9.90
CA ASP A 126 7.83 -12.57 -8.53
C ASP A 126 9.34 -12.78 -8.28
N ASP A 127 9.94 -13.80 -8.88
CA ASP A 127 11.37 -14.09 -8.72
C ASP A 127 12.20 -12.98 -9.36
N ALA A 128 11.81 -12.50 -10.55
CA ALA A 128 12.48 -11.38 -11.22
C ALA A 128 12.36 -10.07 -10.42
N LEU A 129 11.23 -9.83 -9.77
CA LEU A 129 11.09 -8.70 -8.86
C LEU A 129 11.99 -8.83 -7.64
N ILE A 130 12.06 -10.02 -7.01
CA ILE A 130 12.90 -10.27 -5.83
C ILE A 130 14.38 -10.11 -6.18
N ASP A 131 14.84 -10.66 -7.29
CA ASP A 131 16.21 -10.50 -7.78
C ASP A 131 16.57 -9.02 -7.97
N ALA A 132 15.67 -8.23 -8.56
CA ALA A 132 15.86 -6.78 -8.72
C ALA A 132 15.86 -6.02 -7.38
N LEU A 133 15.07 -6.48 -6.40
CA LEU A 133 15.04 -5.93 -5.04
C LEU A 133 16.31 -6.23 -4.24
N GLU A 134 16.99 -7.33 -4.54
CA GLU A 134 18.30 -7.65 -3.93
C GLU A 134 19.43 -6.78 -4.49
N ASP A 135 19.30 -6.24 -5.71
CA ASP A 135 20.29 -5.42 -6.40
C ASP A 135 19.98 -3.90 -6.43
N ILE A 136 19.15 -3.40 -5.49
CA ILE A 136 18.72 -1.99 -5.42
C ILE A 136 19.87 -0.99 -5.22
N ASP A 137 21.04 -1.45 -4.76
CA ASP A 137 22.23 -0.59 -4.60
C ASP A 137 22.78 -0.15 -5.95
N THR A 138 22.60 -0.94 -7.01
CA THR A 138 23.06 -0.65 -8.36
C THR A 138 21.97 -0.08 -9.25
N THR A 139 20.73 -0.56 -9.08
CA THR A 139 19.57 -0.12 -9.87
C THR A 139 18.44 0.31 -8.93
N PRO A 140 18.21 1.62 -8.77
CA PRO A 140 17.16 2.10 -7.87
C PRO A 140 15.78 1.73 -8.40
N LEU A 141 14.93 1.22 -7.50
CA LEU A 141 13.53 0.92 -7.76
C LEU A 141 12.61 1.92 -7.04
N TYR A 142 11.46 2.13 -7.62
CA TYR A 142 10.46 3.08 -7.13
C TYR A 142 9.11 2.42 -6.95
N GLY A 143 8.35 2.91 -5.97
CA GLY A 143 6.96 2.54 -5.75
C GLY A 143 6.02 3.68 -6.09
N GLY A 144 4.85 3.33 -6.60
CA GLY A 144 3.78 4.26 -6.94
C GLY A 144 2.40 3.66 -6.74
N ILE A 145 1.40 4.37 -7.22
CA ILE A 145 0.01 3.90 -7.20
C ILE A 145 -0.22 2.83 -8.26
N SER A 146 -1.11 1.88 -7.97
CA SER A 146 -1.73 0.98 -8.94
C SER A 146 -3.24 1.15 -8.94
N ASP A 147 -3.91 0.73 -9.98
CA ASP A 147 -5.38 0.77 -10.05
C ASP A 147 -6.08 -0.17 -9.04
N GLU A 148 -5.32 -1.03 -8.36
CA GLU A 148 -5.79 -2.00 -7.36
C GLU A 148 -5.40 -1.64 -5.93
N GLY A 149 -4.69 -0.52 -5.73
CA GLY A 149 -4.29 0.00 -4.43
C GLY A 149 -2.99 -0.57 -3.87
N ALA A 150 -2.51 -1.73 -4.28
CA ALA A 150 -1.18 -2.20 -3.91
C ALA A 150 -0.10 -1.28 -4.52
N ILE A 151 1.07 -1.19 -3.88
CA ILE A 151 2.15 -0.34 -4.38
C ILE A 151 2.77 -0.98 -5.62
N ALA A 152 2.71 -0.28 -6.76
CA ALA A 152 3.35 -0.73 -8.00
C ALA A 152 4.84 -0.42 -7.95
N ILE A 153 5.69 -1.43 -8.10
CA ILE A 153 7.15 -1.30 -8.18
C ILE A 153 7.56 -1.24 -9.64
N ALA A 154 8.45 -0.29 -9.98
CA ALA A 154 8.99 -0.07 -11.31
C ALA A 154 10.46 0.40 -11.23
N ASP A 155 11.18 0.31 -12.35
CA ASP A 155 12.54 0.82 -12.52
C ASP A 155 12.60 2.35 -12.65
N SER A 156 11.46 2.98 -12.90
CA SER A 156 11.32 4.43 -13.09
C SER A 156 10.34 5.05 -12.10
N ALA A 157 10.60 6.29 -11.72
CA ALA A 157 9.73 7.02 -10.81
C ALA A 157 8.36 7.30 -11.46
N PRO A 158 7.24 7.04 -10.75
CA PRO A 158 5.91 7.28 -11.27
C PRO A 158 5.68 8.78 -11.56
N SER A 159 4.92 9.06 -12.61
CA SER A 159 4.62 10.43 -13.05
C SER A 159 3.41 11.04 -12.32
N ALA A 160 2.66 10.27 -11.55
CA ALA A 160 1.47 10.71 -10.83
C ALA A 160 1.36 10.04 -9.45
N GLY A 161 0.76 10.74 -8.49
CA GLY A 161 0.64 10.28 -7.12
C GLY A 161 1.94 10.36 -6.31
N PRO A 162 1.98 9.74 -5.13
CA PRO A 162 3.18 9.68 -4.31
C PRO A 162 4.29 8.88 -5.01
N VAL A 163 5.53 9.36 -4.88
CA VAL A 163 6.73 8.65 -5.33
C VAL A 163 7.44 8.09 -4.12
N LEU A 164 7.60 6.80 -4.11
CA LEU A 164 8.30 6.04 -3.07
C LEU A 164 9.61 5.52 -3.64
N LYS A 165 10.68 5.57 -2.88
CA LYS A 165 11.94 4.91 -3.21
C LYS A 165 12.02 3.60 -2.44
N VAL A 166 12.35 2.50 -3.10
CA VAL A 166 12.71 1.26 -2.42
C VAL A 166 14.04 1.47 -1.69
N VAL A 167 14.08 1.14 -0.41
CA VAL A 167 15.27 1.32 0.45
C VAL A 167 15.91 -0.03 0.76
N GLU A 168 15.10 -1.05 0.99
CA GLU A 168 15.58 -2.34 1.47
C GLU A 168 14.52 -3.43 1.26
N LEU A 169 14.98 -4.60 0.83
CA LEU A 169 14.23 -5.85 0.96
C LEU A 169 14.42 -6.35 2.40
N THR A 170 13.37 -6.64 3.12
CA THR A 170 13.42 -7.00 4.54
C THR A 170 12.41 -8.10 4.86
N THR A 171 12.30 -8.46 6.12
CA THR A 171 11.36 -9.48 6.59
C THR A 171 10.33 -8.83 7.50
N MET A 172 9.06 -9.11 7.24
CA MET A 172 7.95 -8.70 8.11
C MET A 172 7.99 -9.48 9.43
N PRO A 173 7.29 -9.03 10.51
CA PRO A 173 7.30 -9.70 11.81
C PRO A 173 6.85 -11.16 11.79
N ASP A 174 6.03 -11.55 10.83
CA ASP A 174 5.57 -12.93 10.65
C ASP A 174 6.52 -13.81 9.81
N GLY A 175 7.67 -13.26 9.37
CA GLY A 175 8.67 -13.95 8.57
C GLY A 175 8.45 -13.88 7.06
N THR A 176 7.40 -13.20 6.59
CA THR A 176 7.18 -12.99 5.15
C THR A 176 8.10 -11.90 4.59
N THR A 177 8.25 -11.86 3.27
CA THR A 177 9.01 -10.82 2.57
C THR A 177 8.32 -9.46 2.71
N GLY A 178 9.06 -8.44 3.09
CA GLY A 178 8.61 -7.06 3.16
C GLY A 178 9.54 -6.11 2.42
N ILE A 179 9.01 -5.00 1.94
CA ILE A 179 9.76 -3.99 1.23
C ILE A 179 9.65 -2.68 1.98
N LYS A 180 10.81 -2.11 2.31
CA LYS A 180 10.92 -0.80 2.97
C LYS A 180 10.96 0.32 1.95
N PHE A 181 10.11 1.30 2.13
CA PHE A 181 9.98 2.47 1.28
C PHE A 181 10.35 3.76 2.01
N GLN A 182 10.94 4.69 1.26
CA GLN A 182 11.08 6.09 1.64
C GLN A 182 10.22 6.97 0.73
N VAL A 183 9.44 7.88 1.33
CA VAL A 183 8.62 8.84 0.59
C VAL A 183 9.51 9.93 -0.01
N LEU A 184 9.53 10.06 -1.34
CA LEU A 184 10.23 11.12 -2.07
C LEU A 184 9.31 12.29 -2.39
N THR A 185 8.07 11.99 -2.81
CA THR A 185 6.97 12.96 -2.98
C THR A 185 5.68 12.36 -2.44
N ALA A 186 4.78 13.21 -1.91
CA ALA A 186 3.55 12.79 -1.27
C ALA A 186 2.33 13.52 -1.87
#